data_dc96d4e16284038913938b992a73e78d
#
_entry.id   dc96d4e16284038913938b992a73e78d
#
_cell.length_a   1.000
_cell.length_b   1.000
_cell.length_c   1.000
_cell.angle_alpha   90.00
_cell.angle_beta   90.00
_cell.angle_gamma   90.00
#
_symmetry.space_group_name_H-M   'P 1'
#
loop_
_entity.id
_entity.type
_entity.pdbx_description
1 polymer ?
#
loop_
_entity_poly.entity_id
_entity_poly.type
_entity_poly.pdbx_seq_one_letter_code
_entity_poly.pdbx_strand_id
1 'polypeptide(L)'
;MSRPLLLGHRGARAVRTIPENTIASFDRALADGCDGFEFDVRLTEDEEAVVCHDPKVGHAEISRRNAKQLSQLPRLRDILQRYRDSFLDIELKVKGLERITLDLLLRHKPRRGFVVSSFVPGVLKSLHALDGTVPLGLICEFENQLRLWNEVPVEYVILEQKLVEAELVRKVKGAGKKVLVWTVNDAADMLRFREWGVDGIISDDTSLLCRTLGESSLPLEQ
;
A
#
# COMPACT_ATOMS: atom_id res chain seq x y z
N MET A 1 21.75 -5.64 -7.02
CA MET A 1 20.41 -5.80 -6.43
C MET A 1 19.45 -4.94 -7.22
N SER A 2 18.23 -5.40 -7.49
CA SER A 2 17.20 -4.57 -8.14
C SER A 2 16.78 -3.43 -7.21
N ARG A 3 16.41 -2.27 -7.76
CA ARG A 3 15.84 -1.15 -7.02
C ARG A 3 14.53 -1.58 -6.34
N PRO A 4 14.28 -1.21 -5.06
CA PRO A 4 13.00 -1.46 -4.43
C PRO A 4 11.88 -0.66 -5.12
N LEU A 5 10.63 -1.12 -4.99
CA LEU A 5 9.45 -0.33 -5.36
C LEU A 5 9.40 0.94 -4.51
N LEU A 6 9.15 2.09 -5.14
CA LEU A 6 8.97 3.38 -4.47
C LEU A 6 7.49 3.70 -4.43
N LEU A 7 6.89 3.70 -3.23
CA LEU A 7 5.46 3.85 -3.04
C LEU A 7 5.14 5.07 -2.16
N GLY A 8 4.18 5.88 -2.60
CA GLY A 8 3.66 6.97 -1.79
C GLY A 8 2.68 6.44 -0.74
N HIS A 9 2.86 6.78 0.55
CA HIS A 9 1.94 6.46 1.64
C HIS A 9 0.68 7.33 1.55
N ARG A 10 -0.46 6.72 1.26
CA ARG A 10 -1.71 7.44 0.97
C ARG A 10 -1.54 8.50 -0.14
N GLY A 11 -0.64 8.22 -1.09
CA GLY A 11 -0.12 9.15 -2.06
C GLY A 11 1.05 9.99 -1.53
N ALA A 12 1.11 11.29 -1.85
CA ALA A 12 2.16 12.22 -1.41
C ALA A 12 1.77 12.93 -0.10
N ARG A 13 1.69 12.20 1.01
CA ARG A 13 1.13 12.65 2.29
C ARG A 13 1.90 13.80 2.94
N ALA A 14 3.21 13.93 2.71
CA ALA A 14 4.00 15.05 3.25
C ALA A 14 3.62 16.40 2.63
N VAL A 15 2.90 16.43 1.50
CA VAL A 15 2.45 17.66 0.84
C VAL A 15 1.20 18.20 1.53
N ARG A 16 1.37 19.02 2.56
CA ARG A 16 0.29 19.50 3.45
C ARG A 16 -0.88 20.20 2.75
N THR A 17 -0.70 20.68 1.53
CA THR A 17 -1.74 21.35 0.73
C THR A 17 -2.59 20.37 -0.08
N ILE A 18 -2.20 19.10 -0.12
CA ILE A 18 -2.91 18.04 -0.84
C ILE A 18 -3.39 17.01 0.21
N PRO A 19 -4.70 16.81 0.38
CA PRO A 19 -5.19 15.80 1.31
C PRO A 19 -4.74 14.39 0.92
N GLU A 20 -4.36 13.58 1.90
CA GLU A 20 -4.05 12.16 1.71
C GLU A 20 -5.25 11.37 1.17
N ASN A 21 -5.01 10.22 0.57
CA ASN A 21 -6.07 9.33 0.05
C ASN A 21 -6.98 10.02 -0.99
N THR A 22 -6.43 10.93 -1.79
CA THR A 22 -7.13 11.63 -2.87
C THR A 22 -6.45 11.41 -4.22
N ILE A 23 -7.21 11.60 -5.30
CA ILE A 23 -6.68 11.56 -6.68
C ILE A 23 -5.47 12.51 -6.82
N ALA A 24 -5.57 13.72 -6.26
CA ALA A 24 -4.47 14.70 -6.31
C ALA A 24 -3.21 14.21 -5.60
N SER A 25 -3.36 13.52 -4.46
CA SER A 25 -2.22 12.94 -3.72
C SER A 25 -1.56 11.80 -4.50
N PHE A 26 -2.35 10.95 -5.15
CA PHE A 26 -1.86 9.86 -5.97
C PHE A 26 -1.17 10.36 -7.25
N ASP A 27 -1.79 11.31 -7.94
CA ASP A 27 -1.19 11.96 -9.13
C ASP A 27 0.13 12.63 -8.76
N ARG A 28 0.23 13.25 -7.58
CA ARG A 28 1.45 13.87 -7.09
C ARG A 28 2.55 12.83 -6.80
N ALA A 29 2.24 11.72 -6.15
CA ALA A 29 3.22 10.66 -5.91
C ALA A 29 3.81 10.11 -7.22
N LEU A 30 2.97 9.90 -8.22
CA LEU A 30 3.43 9.45 -9.54
C LEU A 30 4.24 10.54 -10.28
N ALA A 31 3.85 11.80 -10.16
CA ALA A 31 4.60 12.93 -10.74
C ALA A 31 5.97 13.11 -10.10
N ASP A 32 6.14 12.78 -8.81
CA ASP A 32 7.44 12.77 -8.13
C ASP A 32 8.34 11.61 -8.58
N GLY A 33 7.79 10.58 -9.29
CA GLY A 33 8.53 9.44 -9.85
C GLY A 33 8.33 8.13 -9.10
N CYS A 34 7.33 8.02 -8.20
CA CYS A 34 7.00 6.76 -7.55
C CYS A 34 6.49 5.71 -8.56
N ASP A 35 6.75 4.43 -8.27
CA ASP A 35 6.22 3.30 -9.03
C ASP A 35 4.71 3.12 -8.83
N GLY A 36 4.20 3.66 -7.73
CA GLY A 36 2.80 3.58 -7.33
C GLY A 36 2.58 4.19 -5.95
N PHE A 37 1.56 3.72 -5.29
CA PHE A 37 1.19 4.22 -3.97
C PHE A 37 0.40 3.19 -3.17
N GLU A 38 0.41 3.39 -1.86
CA GLU A 38 -0.46 2.71 -0.90
C GLU A 38 -1.68 3.59 -0.61
N PHE A 39 -2.81 2.96 -0.32
CA PHE A 39 -4.04 3.63 0.09
C PHE A 39 -5.00 2.74 0.88
N ASP A 40 -5.82 3.37 1.71
CA ASP A 40 -6.72 2.74 2.68
C ASP A 40 -8.15 2.58 2.13
N VAL A 41 -8.73 1.40 2.28
CA VAL A 41 -10.10 1.12 1.82
C VAL A 41 -11.02 0.78 2.99
N ARG A 42 -12.21 1.41 3.01
CA ARG A 42 -13.28 1.18 3.96
C ARG A 42 -14.61 0.90 3.27
N LEU A 43 -15.54 0.34 4.02
CA LEU A 43 -16.85 -0.07 3.55
C LEU A 43 -17.93 0.90 4.06
N THR A 44 -18.81 1.35 3.17
CA THR A 44 -20.00 2.14 3.52
C THR A 44 -21.18 1.25 3.93
N GLU A 45 -22.27 1.86 4.42
CA GLU A 45 -23.49 1.15 4.78
C GLU A 45 -24.15 0.42 3.60
N ASP A 46 -24.08 1.02 2.41
CA ASP A 46 -24.58 0.46 1.14
C ASP A 46 -23.54 -0.36 0.37
N GLU A 47 -22.55 -0.92 1.10
CA GLU A 47 -21.53 -1.84 0.58
C GLU A 47 -20.66 -1.29 -0.55
N GLU A 48 -20.41 0.02 -0.59
CA GLU A 48 -19.46 0.62 -1.53
C GLU A 48 -18.07 0.74 -0.89
N ALA A 49 -17.02 0.38 -1.64
CA ALA A 49 -15.63 0.49 -1.22
C ALA A 49 -15.11 1.91 -1.46
N VAL A 50 -14.82 2.65 -0.38
CA VAL A 50 -14.35 4.04 -0.41
C VAL A 50 -12.94 4.17 0.12
N VAL A 51 -12.19 5.17 -0.38
CA VAL A 51 -10.80 5.39 0.00
C VAL A 51 -10.73 6.41 1.14
N CYS A 52 -10.35 5.94 2.34
CA CYS A 52 -10.22 6.76 3.55
C CYS A 52 -9.48 5.99 4.65
N HIS A 53 -8.52 6.64 5.32
CA HIS A 53 -7.82 6.02 6.46
C HIS A 53 -8.72 5.94 7.69
N ASP A 54 -9.32 7.05 8.10
CA ASP A 54 -10.07 7.12 9.35
C ASP A 54 -11.45 6.47 9.23
N PRO A 55 -11.99 5.89 10.31
CA PRO A 55 -13.33 5.32 10.30
C PRO A 55 -14.43 6.37 10.20
N LYS A 56 -14.07 7.65 10.31
CA LYS A 56 -14.98 8.81 10.30
C LYS A 56 -14.50 9.88 9.33
N VAL A 57 -15.45 10.59 8.75
CA VAL A 57 -15.24 11.85 8.03
C VAL A 57 -15.98 12.95 8.80
N GLY A 58 -15.24 13.83 9.45
CA GLY A 58 -15.78 14.73 10.46
C GLY A 58 -16.41 13.93 11.61
N HIS A 59 -17.70 14.13 11.87
CA HIS A 59 -18.44 13.38 12.90
C HIS A 59 -19.17 12.12 12.38
N ALA A 60 -19.12 11.86 11.06
CA ALA A 60 -19.89 10.80 10.44
C ALA A 60 -19.05 9.52 10.31
N GLU A 61 -19.52 8.40 10.88
CA GLU A 61 -18.92 7.08 10.68
C GLU A 61 -19.20 6.58 9.25
N ILE A 62 -18.15 6.16 8.54
CA ILE A 62 -18.25 5.67 7.16
C ILE A 62 -19.20 4.47 7.05
N SER A 63 -19.12 3.52 7.99
CA SER A 63 -19.95 2.32 8.03
C SER A 63 -21.44 2.56 8.29
N ARG A 64 -21.83 3.80 8.60
CA ARG A 64 -23.23 4.22 8.84
C ARG A 64 -23.68 5.27 7.83
N ARG A 65 -23.03 5.37 6.70
CA ARG A 65 -23.34 6.33 5.63
C ARG A 65 -23.35 5.65 4.29
N ASN A 66 -24.31 6.06 3.47
CA ASN A 66 -24.33 5.65 2.08
C ASN A 66 -23.25 6.38 1.28
N ALA A 67 -22.74 5.73 0.27
CA ALA A 67 -21.70 6.27 -0.60
C ALA A 67 -22.03 7.66 -1.19
N LYS A 68 -23.29 7.94 -1.46
CA LYS A 68 -23.75 9.28 -1.95
C LYS A 68 -23.48 10.39 -0.94
N GLN A 69 -23.55 10.11 0.36
CA GLN A 69 -23.30 11.06 1.44
C GLN A 69 -21.77 11.30 1.67
N LEU A 70 -20.95 10.47 1.06
CA LEU A 70 -19.48 10.50 1.12
C LEU A 70 -18.90 10.72 -0.29
N SER A 71 -19.57 11.54 -1.10
CA SER A 71 -19.19 11.77 -2.51
C SER A 71 -17.82 12.40 -2.71
N GLN A 72 -17.26 13.03 -1.66
CA GLN A 72 -15.91 13.59 -1.65
C GLN A 72 -14.79 12.52 -1.56
N LEU A 73 -15.11 11.29 -1.12
CA LEU A 73 -14.15 10.19 -1.05
C LEU A 73 -14.03 9.48 -2.40
N PRO A 74 -12.81 9.18 -2.87
CA PRO A 74 -12.63 8.34 -4.05
C PRO A 74 -13.22 6.94 -3.82
N ARG A 75 -13.63 6.27 -4.89
CA ARG A 75 -14.07 4.87 -4.86
C ARG A 75 -12.92 3.96 -5.27
N LEU A 76 -12.83 2.77 -4.67
CA LEU A 76 -11.84 1.76 -5.07
C LEU A 76 -11.89 1.50 -6.58
N ARG A 77 -13.09 1.39 -7.16
CA ARG A 77 -13.30 1.21 -8.59
C ARG A 77 -12.60 2.30 -9.43
N ASP A 78 -12.77 3.57 -9.03
CA ASP A 78 -12.22 4.70 -9.80
C ASP A 78 -10.68 4.70 -9.72
N ILE A 79 -10.11 4.32 -8.56
CA ILE A 79 -8.65 4.15 -8.40
C ILE A 79 -8.14 3.04 -9.32
N LEU A 80 -8.75 1.85 -9.29
CA LEU A 80 -8.34 0.73 -10.11
C LEU A 80 -8.47 1.01 -11.63
N GLN A 81 -9.47 1.80 -12.04
CA GLN A 81 -9.64 2.20 -13.43
C GLN A 81 -8.59 3.21 -13.87
N ARG A 82 -8.28 4.22 -13.04
CA ARG A 82 -7.39 5.32 -13.36
C ARG A 82 -5.91 4.91 -13.34
N TYR A 83 -5.49 4.11 -12.35
CA TYR A 83 -4.08 3.83 -12.06
C TYR A 83 -3.64 2.41 -12.48
N ARG A 84 -4.14 1.94 -13.63
CA ARG A 84 -3.83 0.58 -14.14
C ARG A 84 -2.35 0.33 -14.40
N ASP A 85 -1.60 1.38 -14.69
CA ASP A 85 -0.18 1.32 -15.03
C ASP A 85 0.74 1.69 -13.85
N SER A 86 0.21 1.67 -12.64
CA SER A 86 0.93 1.87 -11.38
C SER A 86 0.90 0.60 -10.52
N PHE A 87 1.89 0.46 -9.60
CA PHE A 87 1.81 -0.55 -8.55
C PHE A 87 0.88 -0.04 -7.43
N LEU A 88 -0.04 -0.88 -6.97
CA LEU A 88 -1.01 -0.50 -5.95
C LEU A 88 -0.88 -1.38 -4.71
N ASP A 89 -0.67 -0.77 -3.53
CA ASP A 89 -0.87 -1.42 -2.24
C ASP A 89 -2.25 -1.02 -1.70
N ILE A 90 -3.17 -1.98 -1.65
CA ILE A 90 -4.59 -1.78 -1.34
C ILE A 90 -4.84 -2.27 0.08
N GLU A 91 -4.77 -1.37 1.07
CA GLU A 91 -5.04 -1.76 2.46
C GLU A 91 -6.53 -1.88 2.75
N LEU A 92 -6.99 -3.08 3.12
CA LEU A 92 -8.35 -3.30 3.61
C LEU A 92 -8.41 -3.09 5.12
N LYS A 93 -9.03 -1.99 5.55
CA LYS A 93 -9.14 -1.61 6.98
C LYS A 93 -10.17 -2.41 7.75
N VAL A 94 -11.14 -3.03 7.06
CA VAL A 94 -12.30 -3.69 7.67
C VAL A 94 -12.66 -4.97 6.92
N LYS A 95 -13.36 -5.87 7.62
CA LYS A 95 -14.00 -7.05 7.00
C LYS A 95 -15.19 -6.63 6.12
N GLY A 96 -15.56 -7.50 5.18
CA GLY A 96 -16.67 -7.30 4.25
C GLY A 96 -16.25 -6.71 2.90
N LEU A 97 -14.99 -6.26 2.78
CA LEU A 97 -14.43 -5.73 1.52
C LEU A 97 -13.93 -6.84 0.57
N GLU A 98 -13.77 -8.07 1.06
CA GLU A 98 -13.03 -9.12 0.38
C GLU A 98 -13.60 -9.43 -1.02
N ARG A 99 -14.90 -9.72 -1.11
CA ARG A 99 -15.55 -10.06 -2.38
C ARG A 99 -15.61 -8.87 -3.34
N ILE A 100 -15.95 -7.69 -2.82
CA ILE A 100 -16.01 -6.45 -3.60
C ILE A 100 -14.65 -6.14 -4.24
N THR A 101 -13.58 -6.26 -3.45
CA THR A 101 -12.21 -6.04 -3.91
C THR A 101 -11.82 -7.03 -5.01
N LEU A 102 -12.11 -8.33 -4.83
CA LEU A 102 -11.83 -9.35 -5.84
C LEU A 102 -12.60 -9.12 -7.13
N ASP A 103 -13.90 -8.82 -7.05
CA ASP A 103 -14.74 -8.54 -8.22
C ASP A 103 -14.25 -7.32 -9.01
N LEU A 104 -13.75 -6.29 -8.31
CA LEU A 104 -13.17 -5.11 -8.95
C LEU A 104 -11.79 -5.39 -9.56
N LEU A 105 -10.94 -6.18 -8.89
CA LEU A 105 -9.64 -6.59 -9.42
C LEU A 105 -9.76 -7.49 -10.66
N LEU A 106 -10.75 -8.37 -10.70
CA LEU A 106 -11.03 -9.17 -11.90
C LEU A 106 -11.33 -8.32 -13.14
N ARG A 107 -12.01 -7.18 -12.95
CA ARG A 107 -12.40 -6.27 -14.03
C ARG A 107 -11.32 -5.24 -14.37
N HIS A 108 -10.55 -4.82 -13.37
CA HIS A 108 -9.65 -3.65 -13.46
C HIS A 108 -8.26 -3.95 -12.88
N LYS A 109 -7.71 -5.16 -13.15
CA LYS A 109 -6.42 -5.58 -12.61
C LYS A 109 -5.30 -4.59 -12.97
N PRO A 110 -4.54 -4.08 -11.98
CA PRO A 110 -3.37 -3.24 -12.23
C PRO A 110 -2.30 -4.03 -13.00
N ARG A 111 -1.76 -3.44 -14.09
CA ARG A 111 -0.81 -4.09 -15.00
C ARG A 111 0.60 -4.15 -14.44
N ARG A 112 0.97 -3.15 -13.62
CA ARG A 112 2.31 -3.06 -13.01
C ARG A 112 2.42 -3.89 -11.73
N GLY A 113 1.33 -4.49 -11.29
CA GLY A 113 1.24 -5.29 -10.08
C GLY A 113 0.46 -4.61 -8.97
N PHE A 114 0.14 -5.40 -7.97
CA PHE A 114 -0.56 -4.92 -6.77
C PHE A 114 -0.36 -5.90 -5.62
N VAL A 115 -0.68 -5.47 -4.43
CA VAL A 115 -0.87 -6.29 -3.24
C VAL A 115 -2.15 -5.85 -2.54
N VAL A 116 -2.93 -6.80 -2.03
CA VAL A 116 -4.04 -6.49 -1.11
C VAL A 116 -3.54 -6.74 0.30
N SER A 117 -3.44 -5.69 1.08
CA SER A 117 -2.83 -5.73 2.41
C SER A 117 -3.86 -5.50 3.52
N SER A 118 -3.53 -5.95 4.72
CA SER A 118 -4.34 -5.69 5.92
C SER A 118 -3.55 -5.96 7.20
N PHE A 119 -3.90 -5.22 8.27
CA PHE A 119 -3.54 -5.54 9.66
C PHE A 119 -4.35 -6.71 10.23
N VAL A 120 -5.46 -7.08 9.57
CA VAL A 120 -6.42 -8.06 10.08
C VAL A 120 -6.18 -9.42 9.42
N PRO A 121 -5.55 -10.41 10.09
CA PRO A 121 -5.26 -11.73 9.51
C PRO A 121 -6.50 -12.44 8.97
N GLY A 122 -7.67 -12.22 9.60
CA GLY A 122 -8.94 -12.80 9.15
C GLY A 122 -9.37 -12.33 7.76
N VAL A 123 -9.13 -11.06 7.40
CA VAL A 123 -9.39 -10.52 6.05
C VAL A 123 -8.53 -11.24 5.02
N LEU A 124 -7.22 -11.39 5.30
CA LEU A 124 -6.29 -12.07 4.40
C LEU A 124 -6.61 -13.56 4.21
N LYS A 125 -6.99 -14.25 5.29
CA LYS A 125 -7.43 -15.66 5.21
C LYS A 125 -8.72 -15.80 4.40
N SER A 126 -9.68 -14.87 4.56
CA SER A 126 -10.92 -14.85 3.78
C SER A 126 -10.66 -14.58 2.28
N LEU A 127 -9.79 -13.62 1.95
CA LEU A 127 -9.37 -13.34 0.57
C LEU A 127 -8.74 -14.58 -0.06
N HIS A 128 -7.79 -15.22 0.62
CA HIS A 128 -7.11 -16.41 0.13
C HIS A 128 -8.08 -17.58 -0.13
N ALA A 129 -9.07 -17.75 0.75
CA ALA A 129 -10.10 -18.79 0.58
C ALA A 129 -11.02 -18.52 -0.62
N LEU A 130 -11.23 -17.25 -0.99
CA LEU A 130 -12.03 -16.85 -2.14
C LEU A 130 -11.22 -16.94 -3.45
N ASP A 131 -9.97 -16.49 -3.43
CA ASP A 131 -9.02 -16.57 -4.55
C ASP A 131 -7.58 -16.64 -4.05
N GLY A 132 -7.01 -17.84 -4.07
CA GLY A 132 -5.62 -18.08 -3.63
C GLY A 132 -4.53 -17.50 -4.56
N THR A 133 -4.90 -16.87 -5.67
CA THR A 133 -3.93 -16.29 -6.64
C THR A 133 -3.69 -14.80 -6.43
N VAL A 134 -4.47 -14.15 -5.56
CA VAL A 134 -4.32 -12.72 -5.25
C VAL A 134 -3.09 -12.53 -4.35
N PRO A 135 -2.13 -11.66 -4.73
CA PRO A 135 -1.00 -11.34 -3.89
C PRO A 135 -1.47 -10.60 -2.61
N LEU A 136 -1.24 -11.23 -1.46
CA LEU A 136 -1.67 -10.73 -0.16
C LEU A 136 -0.49 -10.22 0.66
N GLY A 137 -0.72 -9.18 1.47
CA GLY A 137 0.25 -8.55 2.36
C GLY A 137 -0.22 -8.49 3.81
N LEU A 138 0.59 -9.02 4.75
CA LEU A 138 0.34 -8.81 6.18
C LEU A 138 1.10 -7.57 6.64
N ILE A 139 0.35 -6.60 7.19
CA ILE A 139 0.94 -5.40 7.78
C ILE A 139 1.24 -5.68 9.25
N CYS A 140 2.49 -5.42 9.66
CA CYS A 140 2.96 -5.57 11.03
C CYS A 140 3.47 -4.23 11.57
N GLU A 141 2.90 -3.79 12.70
CA GLU A 141 3.27 -2.57 13.43
C GLU A 141 4.03 -2.89 14.72
N PHE A 142 3.80 -4.09 15.30
CA PHE A 142 4.36 -4.51 16.58
C PHE A 142 5.05 -5.87 16.48
N GLU A 143 6.07 -6.10 17.32
CA GLU A 143 6.86 -7.35 17.37
C GLU A 143 6.00 -8.62 17.52
N ASN A 144 4.92 -8.55 18.32
CA ASN A 144 4.05 -9.69 18.53
C ASN A 144 3.29 -10.15 17.27
N GLN A 145 3.22 -9.29 16.25
CA GLN A 145 2.60 -9.59 14.96
C GLN A 145 3.58 -10.31 14.01
N LEU A 146 4.89 -10.17 14.23
CA LEU A 146 5.89 -10.74 13.33
C LEU A 146 5.75 -12.26 13.12
N ARG A 147 5.30 -13.01 14.13
CA ARG A 147 5.08 -14.47 13.99
C ARG A 147 3.97 -14.82 13.00
N LEU A 148 3.01 -13.91 12.79
CA LEU A 148 1.80 -14.18 12.01
C LEU A 148 2.07 -14.39 10.51
N TRP A 149 3.18 -13.86 9.95
CA TRP A 149 3.47 -14.04 8.54
C TRP A 149 3.72 -15.51 8.14
N ASN A 150 4.02 -16.40 9.12
CA ASN A 150 4.08 -17.84 8.90
C ASN A 150 2.72 -18.54 8.99
N GLU A 151 1.72 -17.88 9.59
CA GLU A 151 0.40 -18.45 9.89
C GLU A 151 -0.68 -17.98 8.88
N VAL A 152 -0.37 -16.92 8.12
CA VAL A 152 -1.26 -16.30 7.15
C VAL A 152 -0.71 -16.53 5.75
N PRO A 153 -1.55 -16.90 4.77
CA PRO A 153 -1.11 -17.18 3.39
C PRO A 153 -0.81 -15.87 2.64
N VAL A 154 0.34 -15.26 2.92
CA VAL A 154 0.73 -13.98 2.32
C VAL A 154 1.99 -14.10 1.48
N GLU A 155 2.09 -13.29 0.43
CA GLU A 155 3.27 -13.11 -0.41
C GLU A 155 4.16 -11.98 0.12
N TYR A 156 3.55 -10.95 0.70
CA TYR A 156 4.23 -9.77 1.23
C TYR A 156 4.14 -9.70 2.75
N VAL A 157 5.25 -9.30 3.38
CA VAL A 157 5.32 -8.89 4.79
C VAL A 157 5.64 -7.40 4.80
N ILE A 158 4.72 -6.59 5.30
CA ILE A 158 4.77 -5.12 5.25
C ILE A 158 5.06 -4.62 6.66
N LEU A 159 6.28 -4.18 6.90
CA LEU A 159 6.82 -3.94 8.23
C LEU A 159 6.89 -2.45 8.56
N GLU A 160 6.45 -2.09 9.77
CA GLU A 160 6.81 -0.79 10.35
C GLU A 160 8.35 -0.70 10.45
N GLN A 161 8.91 0.45 10.09
CA GLN A 161 10.36 0.63 9.92
C GLN A 161 11.20 0.25 11.16
N LYS A 162 10.65 0.42 12.39
CA LYS A 162 11.36 0.10 13.64
C LYS A 162 11.48 -1.41 13.89
N LEU A 163 10.66 -2.22 13.22
CA LEU A 163 10.73 -3.69 13.30
C LEU A 163 11.74 -4.27 12.33
N VAL A 164 12.27 -3.46 11.40
CA VAL A 164 13.08 -3.96 10.30
C VAL A 164 14.53 -4.11 10.73
N GLU A 165 15.01 -5.35 10.66
CA GLU A 165 16.41 -5.72 10.84
C GLU A 165 16.89 -6.52 9.63
N ALA A 166 18.16 -6.40 9.27
CA ALA A 166 18.74 -7.11 8.12
C ALA A 166 18.54 -8.64 8.19
N GLU A 167 18.57 -9.20 9.40
CA GLU A 167 18.34 -10.63 9.63
C GLU A 167 16.87 -11.01 9.36
N LEU A 168 15.92 -10.18 9.82
CA LEU A 168 14.49 -10.39 9.55
C LEU A 168 14.19 -10.34 8.05
N VAL A 169 14.77 -9.36 7.34
CA VAL A 169 14.62 -9.25 5.86
C VAL A 169 15.12 -10.52 5.19
N ARG A 170 16.33 -10.99 5.55
CA ARG A 170 16.90 -12.24 4.99
C ARG A 170 16.02 -13.45 5.30
N LYS A 171 15.48 -13.55 6.52
CA LYS A 171 14.60 -14.64 6.95
C LYS A 171 13.30 -14.68 6.14
N VAL A 172 12.63 -13.53 5.99
CA VAL A 172 11.37 -13.42 5.24
C VAL A 172 11.60 -13.74 3.76
N LYS A 173 12.65 -13.17 3.16
CA LYS A 173 13.02 -13.44 1.76
C LYS A 173 13.48 -14.90 1.54
N GLY A 174 14.19 -15.48 2.48
CA GLY A 174 14.56 -16.90 2.46
C GLY A 174 13.36 -17.86 2.48
N ALA A 175 12.20 -17.40 2.99
CA ALA A 175 10.94 -18.12 2.92
C ALA A 175 10.14 -17.85 1.61
N GLY A 176 10.76 -17.20 0.62
CA GLY A 176 10.15 -16.89 -0.67
C GLY A 176 9.14 -15.73 -0.64
N LYS A 177 9.13 -14.92 0.43
CA LYS A 177 8.22 -13.77 0.58
C LYS A 177 8.95 -12.46 0.26
N LYS A 178 8.17 -11.41 0.00
CA LYS A 178 8.66 -10.05 -0.25
C LYS A 178 8.48 -9.17 0.98
N VAL A 179 9.38 -8.20 1.15
CA VAL A 179 9.36 -7.25 2.26
C VAL A 179 9.09 -5.84 1.75
N LEU A 180 8.00 -5.21 2.21
CA LEU A 180 7.79 -3.77 2.10
C LEU A 180 8.00 -3.12 3.47
N VAL A 181 8.46 -1.88 3.49
CA VAL A 181 8.72 -1.13 4.73
C VAL A 181 7.96 0.19 4.72
N TRP A 182 7.27 0.52 5.83
CA TRP A 182 6.50 1.74 6.05
C TRP A 182 6.75 2.31 7.46
N THR A 183 6.60 3.57 7.77
CA THR A 183 6.65 4.68 6.84
C THR A 183 8.04 5.27 6.93
N VAL A 184 8.79 5.28 5.83
CA VAL A 184 10.21 5.66 5.81
C VAL A 184 10.34 7.07 5.23
N ASN A 185 10.71 8.05 6.08
CA ASN A 185 10.76 9.46 5.73
C ASN A 185 12.17 10.08 5.90
N ASP A 186 13.19 9.24 6.13
CA ASP A 186 14.59 9.66 6.26
C ASP A 186 15.46 9.02 5.17
N ALA A 187 16.33 9.82 4.54
CA ALA A 187 17.16 9.38 3.42
C ALA A 187 18.18 8.28 3.82
N ALA A 188 18.74 8.35 5.05
CA ALA A 188 19.68 7.33 5.52
C ALA A 188 18.98 5.99 5.75
N ASP A 189 17.75 6.01 6.27
CA ASP A 189 16.93 4.81 6.44
C ASP A 189 16.52 4.21 5.08
N MET A 190 16.16 5.04 4.11
CA MET A 190 15.86 4.60 2.73
C MET A 190 17.06 3.87 2.11
N LEU A 191 18.26 4.42 2.23
CA LEU A 191 19.49 3.80 1.74
C LEU A 191 19.80 2.50 2.47
N ARG A 192 19.66 2.49 3.80
CA ARG A 192 19.89 1.31 4.65
C ARG A 192 18.96 0.17 4.28
N PHE A 193 17.66 0.41 4.12
CA PHE A 193 16.69 -0.63 3.76
C PHE A 193 16.92 -1.15 2.33
N ARG A 194 17.31 -0.27 1.39
CA ARG A 194 17.74 -0.71 0.04
C ARG A 194 18.95 -1.66 0.14
N GLU A 195 19.95 -1.35 0.96
CA GLU A 195 21.13 -2.22 1.18
C GLU A 195 20.76 -3.56 1.79
N TRP A 196 19.76 -3.58 2.67
CA TRP A 196 19.24 -4.84 3.25
C TRP A 196 18.39 -5.65 2.26
N GLY A 197 18.08 -5.08 1.09
CA GLY A 197 17.43 -5.77 -0.01
C GLY A 197 15.92 -5.91 0.17
N VAL A 198 15.24 -4.92 0.79
CA VAL A 198 13.79 -4.86 0.82
C VAL A 198 13.22 -4.70 -0.59
N ASP A 199 12.00 -5.17 -0.81
CA ASP A 199 11.36 -5.20 -2.13
C ASP A 199 10.58 -3.92 -2.43
N GLY A 200 10.26 -3.12 -1.40
CA GLY A 200 9.65 -1.80 -1.59
C GLY A 200 9.70 -0.94 -0.33
N ILE A 201 9.60 0.36 -0.53
CA ILE A 201 9.59 1.38 0.52
C ILE A 201 8.38 2.29 0.32
N ILE A 202 7.62 2.46 1.39
CA ILE A 202 6.43 3.32 1.47
C ILE A 202 6.80 4.56 2.28
N SER A 203 6.63 5.75 1.68
CA SER A 203 7.02 7.03 2.27
C SER A 203 5.93 8.09 2.15
N ASP A 204 5.85 8.97 3.16
CA ASP A 204 5.04 10.19 3.08
C ASP A 204 5.67 11.21 2.13
N ASP A 205 7.03 11.30 2.12
CA ASP A 205 7.80 12.22 1.27
C ASP A 205 8.25 11.55 -0.03
N THR A 206 7.35 11.53 -0.99
CA THR A 206 7.57 10.93 -2.31
C THR A 206 8.70 11.59 -3.09
N SER A 207 8.86 12.91 -2.93
CA SER A 207 9.93 13.65 -3.57
C SER A 207 11.31 13.28 -3.00
N LEU A 208 11.44 13.17 -1.66
CA LEU A 208 12.67 12.68 -1.03
C LEU A 208 12.96 11.24 -1.43
N LEU A 209 11.95 10.37 -1.38
CA LEU A 209 12.08 8.95 -1.74
C LEU A 209 12.64 8.79 -3.16
N CYS A 210 12.06 9.48 -4.12
CA CYS A 210 12.47 9.37 -5.53
C CYS A 210 13.84 10.01 -5.79
N ARG A 211 14.19 11.12 -5.13
CA ARG A 211 15.53 11.69 -5.23
C ARG A 211 16.61 10.79 -4.62
N THR A 212 16.27 10.06 -3.54
CA THR A 212 17.24 9.21 -2.82
C THR A 212 17.43 7.86 -3.52
N LEU A 213 16.39 7.25 -4.05
CA LEU A 213 16.40 5.87 -4.56
C LEU A 213 15.99 5.73 -6.03
N GLY A 214 15.49 6.79 -6.66
CA GLY A 214 15.17 6.81 -8.08
C GLY A 214 16.42 6.55 -8.94
N GLU A 215 16.23 6.08 -10.14
CA GLU A 215 17.32 6.01 -11.11
C GLU A 215 17.81 7.44 -11.37
N SER A 216 19.11 7.71 -11.11
CA SER A 216 19.73 8.93 -11.59
C SER A 216 19.62 8.91 -13.11
N SER A 217 18.82 9.81 -13.67
CA SER A 217 18.98 10.18 -15.07
C SER A 217 20.39 10.78 -15.17
N LEU A 218 21.39 9.94 -15.49
CA LEU A 218 22.69 10.46 -15.92
C LEU A 218 22.41 11.41 -17.09
N PRO A 219 22.92 12.63 -17.04
CA PRO A 219 22.88 13.47 -18.23
C PRO A 219 23.55 12.69 -19.36
N LEU A 220 22.87 12.54 -20.48
CA LEU A 220 23.51 12.13 -21.72
C LEU A 220 24.68 13.12 -21.94
N GLU A 221 25.91 12.65 -21.70
CA GLU A 221 27.10 13.38 -22.15
C GLU A 221 26.97 13.61 -23.65
N GLN A 222 26.91 14.87 -24.02
CA GLN A 222 26.92 15.32 -25.40
C GLN A 222 28.37 15.31 -25.93
#